data_3e47781d280938d1ce6f063762d8b7d9
#
_entry.id   3e47781d280938d1ce6f063762d8b7d9
#
_cell.length_a   1.000
_cell.length_b   1.000
_cell.length_c   1.000
_cell.angle_alpha   90.00
_cell.angle_beta   90.00
_cell.angle_gamma   90.00
#
_symmetry.space_group_name_H-M   'P 1'
#
loop_
_entity.id
_entity.type
_entity.pdbx_description
1 polymer ?
#
loop_
_entity_poly.entity_id
_entity_poly.type
_entity_poly.pdbx_seq_one_letter_code
_entity_poly.pdbx_strand_id
1 'polypeptide(L)'
;MNEEGEPIHIGEVEDIDKGSVENFEHEEMDYAIFRLESGFFATQGHCNCREQAFLSEASIEDEELECAGCGNTYSIVSGYPINDEELQSLKIYDVSEDDGNIYLNL
;
A
#
# COMPACT_ATOMS: atom_id res chain seq x y z
N MET A 1 -0.24 22.56 -14.44
CA MET A 1 0.60 21.51 -15.00
C MET A 1 0.86 20.45 -13.97
N ASN A 2 0.54 19.29 -14.27
CA ASN A 2 0.71 18.26 -13.28
C ASN A 2 2.07 17.61 -13.42
N GLU A 3 2.42 16.87 -12.40
CA GLU A 3 3.72 16.24 -12.33
C GLU A 3 3.60 14.73 -12.50
N GLU A 4 2.68 14.32 -13.32
CA GLU A 4 2.48 12.91 -13.53
C GLU A 4 3.77 12.25 -13.95
N GLY A 5 4.07 11.14 -13.32
CA GLY A 5 5.25 10.41 -13.64
C GLY A 5 6.46 10.77 -12.83
N GLU A 6 6.41 11.87 -12.09
CA GLU A 6 7.54 12.22 -11.24
C GLU A 6 7.45 11.47 -9.93
N PRO A 7 8.55 10.83 -9.51
CA PRO A 7 8.51 10.08 -8.26
C PRO A 7 8.35 11.01 -7.07
N ILE A 8 7.60 10.55 -6.09
CA ILE A 8 7.37 11.29 -4.88
C ILE A 8 8.18 10.64 -3.77
N HIS A 9 9.06 11.40 -3.14
CA HIS A 9 9.93 10.86 -2.09
C HIS A 9 9.08 10.50 -0.89
N ILE A 10 9.08 9.21 -0.52
CA ILE A 10 8.34 8.73 0.63
C ILE A 10 9.17 8.81 1.89
N GLY A 11 10.41 8.36 1.80
CA GLY A 11 11.30 8.31 2.95
C GLY A 11 12.49 7.45 2.61
N GLU A 12 13.07 6.83 3.63
CA GLU A 12 14.24 5.98 3.45
C GLU A 12 13.85 4.53 3.65
N VAL A 13 14.62 3.65 3.02
CA VAL A 13 14.37 2.22 3.13
C VAL A 13 14.28 1.79 4.60
N GLU A 14 15.12 2.39 5.44
CA GLU A 14 15.18 1.99 6.84
C GLU A 14 13.97 2.46 7.65
N ASP A 15 13.15 3.34 7.09
CA ASP A 15 12.00 3.85 7.83
C ASP A 15 10.89 2.82 7.98
N ILE A 16 10.89 1.80 7.12
CA ILE A 16 9.84 0.79 7.14
C ILE A 16 10.49 -0.58 7.32
N ASP A 17 10.10 -1.28 8.37
CA ASP A 17 10.62 -2.62 8.62
C ASP A 17 10.01 -3.63 7.66
N LYS A 18 10.75 -4.70 7.39
CA LYS A 18 10.21 -5.77 6.57
C LYS A 18 8.98 -6.36 7.24
N GLY A 19 7.95 -6.58 6.43
CA GLY A 19 6.70 -7.10 6.96
C GLY A 19 5.81 -6.05 7.56
N SER A 20 6.15 -4.78 7.37
CA SER A 20 5.39 -3.67 7.96
C SER A 20 4.76 -2.81 6.88
N VAL A 21 3.83 -1.96 7.32
CA VAL A 21 3.15 -1.03 6.43
C VAL A 21 3.09 0.32 7.13
N GLU A 22 3.24 1.38 6.35
CA GLU A 22 3.15 2.75 6.85
C GLU A 22 2.16 3.52 6.01
N ASN A 23 1.46 4.45 6.64
CA ASN A 23 0.56 5.34 5.91
C ASN A 23 1.34 6.55 5.42
N PHE A 24 1.17 6.87 4.16
CA PHE A 24 1.84 8.02 3.55
C PHE A 24 0.77 8.92 2.95
N GLU A 25 0.75 10.17 3.37
CA GLU A 25 -0.22 11.13 2.88
C GLU A 25 0.44 12.08 1.92
N HIS A 26 -0.19 12.27 0.75
CA HIS A 26 0.33 13.15 -0.27
C HIS A 26 -0.85 13.85 -0.95
N GLU A 27 -0.87 15.18 -0.92
CA GLU A 27 -1.91 15.99 -1.56
C GLU A 27 -3.30 15.53 -1.13
N GLU A 28 -3.45 15.31 0.17
CA GLU A 28 -4.73 14.96 0.79
C GLU A 28 -5.21 13.55 0.46
N MET A 29 -4.35 12.75 -0.16
CA MET A 29 -4.65 11.35 -0.42
C MET A 29 -3.76 10.48 0.45
N ASP A 30 -4.32 9.40 0.98
CA ASP A 30 -3.57 8.45 1.79
C ASP A 30 -3.15 7.26 0.96
N TYR A 31 -1.94 6.79 1.21
CA TYR A 31 -1.39 5.61 0.55
C TYR A 31 -0.80 4.70 1.61
N ALA A 32 -0.91 3.41 1.40
CA ALA A 32 -0.31 2.43 2.30
C ALA A 32 0.95 1.90 1.63
N ILE A 33 2.08 2.03 2.31
CA ILE A 33 3.38 1.63 1.78
C ILE A 33 3.81 0.39 2.52
N PHE A 34 3.97 -0.71 1.80
CA PHE A 34 4.29 -2.01 2.37
C PHE A 34 5.73 -2.39 2.05
N ARG A 35 6.41 -2.96 3.03
CA ARG A 35 7.72 -3.53 2.78
C ARG A 35 7.65 -5.03 3.01
N LEU A 36 7.78 -5.79 1.93
CA LEU A 36 7.72 -7.25 1.97
C LEU A 36 9.10 -7.81 1.68
N GLU A 37 9.21 -9.13 1.79
CA GLU A 37 10.48 -9.77 1.47
C GLU A 37 10.89 -9.50 0.03
N SER A 38 9.92 -9.40 -0.86
CA SER A 38 10.20 -9.23 -2.28
C SER A 38 10.38 -7.77 -2.68
N GLY A 39 10.15 -6.82 -1.77
CA GLY A 39 10.34 -5.42 -2.10
C GLY A 39 9.29 -4.52 -1.50
N PHE A 40 9.18 -3.32 -2.05
CA PHE A 40 8.22 -2.33 -1.58
C PHE A 40 7.02 -2.28 -2.51
N PHE A 41 5.85 -2.08 -1.90
CA PHE A 41 4.60 -2.02 -2.65
C PHE A 41 3.73 -0.92 -2.06
N ALA A 42 2.82 -0.38 -2.85
CA ALA A 42 1.92 0.65 -2.38
C ALA A 42 0.51 0.38 -2.87
N THR A 43 -0.45 0.67 -2.01
CA THR A 43 -1.86 0.56 -2.36
C THR A 43 -2.56 1.84 -1.94
N GLN A 44 -3.84 1.94 -2.30
CA GLN A 44 -4.66 3.00 -1.74
C GLN A 44 -4.59 2.90 -0.21
N GLY A 45 -4.79 4.02 0.46
CA GLY A 45 -4.59 4.06 1.90
C GLY A 45 -5.75 3.53 2.71
N HIS A 46 -6.94 3.45 2.11
CA HIS A 46 -8.15 3.00 2.80
C HIS A 46 -8.74 1.81 2.10
N CYS A 47 -9.34 0.94 2.90
CA CYS A 47 -10.07 -0.20 2.34
C CYS A 47 -11.35 0.30 1.68
N ASN A 48 -11.85 -0.47 0.70
CA ASN A 48 -13.10 -0.14 0.03
C ASN A 48 -14.32 -0.52 0.83
N CYS A 49 -14.13 -1.02 2.05
CA CYS A 49 -15.25 -1.44 2.87
C CYS A 49 -15.97 -0.22 3.43
N ARG A 50 -17.14 -0.51 4.02
CA ARG A 50 -17.98 0.57 4.53
C ARG A 50 -17.25 1.41 5.56
N GLU A 51 -16.39 0.81 6.36
CA GLU A 51 -15.70 1.52 7.42
C GLU A 51 -14.49 2.28 6.92
N GLN A 52 -14.06 1.99 5.69
CA GLN A 52 -12.92 2.68 5.09
C GLN A 52 -11.71 2.69 6.02
N ALA A 53 -11.43 1.53 6.61
CA ALA A 53 -10.33 1.40 7.55
C ALA A 53 -9.00 1.70 6.86
N PHE A 54 -8.07 2.27 7.63
CA PHE A 54 -6.72 2.50 7.11
C PHE A 54 -6.04 1.18 6.86
N LEU A 55 -5.46 1.02 5.69
CA LEU A 55 -4.77 -0.22 5.37
C LEU A 55 -3.42 -0.29 6.07
N SER A 56 -2.95 0.82 6.64
CA SER A 56 -1.75 0.78 7.46
C SER A 56 -1.99 0.03 8.76
N GLU A 57 -3.25 -0.24 9.11
CA GLU A 57 -3.58 -1.03 10.30
C GLU A 57 -3.91 -2.47 9.96
N ALA A 58 -3.79 -2.85 8.69
CA ALA A 58 -4.09 -4.20 8.26
C ALA A 58 -3.03 -5.17 8.79
N SER A 59 -3.44 -6.42 8.94
CA SER A 59 -2.51 -7.49 9.27
C SER A 59 -1.86 -7.97 7.98
N ILE A 60 -0.58 -8.25 8.04
CA ILE A 60 0.17 -8.67 6.86
C ILE A 60 0.70 -10.06 7.08
N GLU A 61 0.48 -10.93 6.09
CA GLU A 61 1.03 -12.27 6.11
C GLU A 61 1.50 -12.60 4.70
N ASP A 62 2.81 -12.85 4.56
CA ASP A 62 3.40 -13.07 3.25
C ASP A 62 3.10 -11.85 2.35
N GLU A 63 2.41 -12.02 1.26
CA GLU A 63 2.10 -10.92 0.35
C GLU A 63 0.62 -10.58 0.37
N GLU A 64 -0.05 -10.87 1.48
CA GLU A 64 -1.47 -10.62 1.62
C GLU A 64 -1.72 -9.73 2.83
N LEU A 65 -2.80 -8.97 2.75
CA LEU A 65 -3.22 -8.16 3.87
C LEU A 65 -4.65 -8.50 4.24
N GLU A 66 -4.96 -8.33 5.52
CA GLU A 66 -6.32 -8.49 6.00
C GLU A 66 -6.78 -7.16 6.57
N CYS A 67 -7.87 -6.63 6.01
CA CYS A 67 -8.38 -5.33 6.43
C CYS A 67 -8.84 -5.38 7.88
N ALA A 68 -8.42 -4.40 8.67
CA ALA A 68 -8.78 -4.37 10.09
C ALA A 68 -10.26 -4.08 10.30
N GLY A 69 -10.91 -3.45 9.31
CA GLY A 69 -12.31 -3.09 9.45
C GLY A 69 -13.26 -4.19 9.04
N CYS A 70 -13.07 -4.76 7.85
CA CYS A 70 -14.02 -5.74 7.32
C CYS A 70 -13.51 -7.17 7.35
N GLY A 71 -12.22 -7.38 7.58
CA GLY A 71 -11.68 -8.73 7.65
C GLY A 71 -11.45 -9.40 6.31
N ASN A 72 -11.65 -8.66 5.22
CA ASN A 72 -11.39 -9.23 3.90
C ASN A 72 -9.91 -9.25 3.59
N THR A 73 -9.51 -10.20 2.77
CA THR A 73 -8.11 -10.40 2.45
C THR A 73 -7.84 -10.00 1.00
N TYR A 74 -6.74 -9.29 0.79
CA TYR A 74 -6.35 -8.83 -0.52
C TYR A 74 -4.88 -9.13 -0.77
N SER A 75 -4.53 -9.29 -2.05
CA SER A 75 -3.14 -9.42 -2.43
C SER A 75 -2.52 -8.02 -2.41
N ILE A 76 -1.38 -7.90 -1.73
CA ILE A 76 -0.68 -6.61 -1.71
C ILE A 76 -0.07 -6.32 -3.08
N VAL A 77 0.36 -7.35 -3.78
CA VAL A 77 1.05 -7.19 -5.05
C VAL A 77 0.09 -6.81 -6.17
N SER A 78 -1.08 -7.44 -6.22
CA SER A 78 -2.02 -7.20 -7.33
C SER A 78 -3.23 -6.39 -6.93
N GLY A 79 -3.53 -6.31 -5.64
CA GLY A 79 -4.71 -5.60 -5.17
C GLY A 79 -5.99 -6.41 -5.25
N TYR A 80 -5.94 -7.61 -5.80
CA TYR A 80 -7.15 -8.42 -5.98
C TYR A 80 -7.63 -8.99 -4.66
N PRO A 81 -8.97 -9.04 -4.47
CA PRO A 81 -9.51 -9.70 -3.27
C PRO A 81 -9.29 -11.20 -3.38
N ILE A 82 -8.97 -11.82 -2.23
CA ILE A 82 -8.63 -13.22 -2.22
C ILE A 82 -9.79 -14.07 -1.73
N ASN A 83 -10.45 -13.62 -0.66
CA ASN A 83 -11.50 -14.44 -0.05
C ASN A 83 -12.88 -14.21 -0.66
N ASP A 84 -13.06 -13.17 -1.48
CA ASP A 84 -14.36 -12.88 -2.07
C ASP A 84 -14.14 -12.15 -3.38
N GLU A 85 -14.30 -12.85 -4.48
CA GLU A 85 -13.99 -12.30 -5.80
C GLU A 85 -14.92 -11.16 -6.21
N GLU A 86 -16.03 -10.99 -5.50
CA GLU A 86 -16.96 -9.94 -5.86
C GLU A 86 -16.59 -8.60 -5.26
N LEU A 87 -15.58 -8.59 -4.39
CA LEU A 87 -15.12 -7.34 -3.81
C LEU A 87 -14.34 -6.54 -4.83
N GLN A 88 -14.36 -5.23 -4.65
CA GLN A 88 -13.62 -4.34 -5.53
C GLN A 88 -12.13 -4.43 -5.19
N SER A 89 -11.30 -4.54 -6.23
CA SER A 89 -9.86 -4.60 -6.04
C SER A 89 -9.33 -3.29 -5.45
N LEU A 90 -8.23 -3.40 -4.72
CA LEU A 90 -7.53 -2.23 -4.25
C LEU A 90 -6.71 -1.64 -5.39
N LYS A 91 -6.59 -0.31 -5.42
CA LYS A 91 -5.69 0.34 -6.36
C LYS A 91 -4.27 0.13 -5.88
N ILE A 92 -3.38 -0.19 -6.79
CA ILE A 92 -1.97 -0.37 -6.47
C ILE A 92 -1.14 0.66 -7.23
N TYR A 93 0.00 1.00 -6.66
CA TYR A 93 0.91 1.98 -7.23
C TYR A 93 2.32 1.43 -7.16
N ASP A 94 3.17 1.90 -8.05
CA ASP A 94 4.55 1.45 -8.08
C ASP A 94 5.39 2.18 -7.06
N VAL A 95 6.34 1.47 -6.47
CA VAL A 95 7.30 2.04 -5.56
C VAL A 95 8.68 1.70 -6.10
N SER A 96 9.54 2.70 -6.17
CA SER A 96 10.91 2.48 -6.61
C SER A 96 11.86 2.80 -5.47
N GLU A 97 13.05 2.22 -5.55
CA GLU A 97 14.09 2.39 -4.54
C GLU A 97 15.34 2.87 -5.23
N ASP A 98 15.95 3.92 -4.69
CA ASP A 98 17.17 4.45 -5.28
C ASP A 98 18.04 5.02 -4.18
N ASP A 99 19.23 4.45 -4.03
CA ASP A 99 20.24 4.96 -3.12
C ASP A 99 19.71 5.08 -1.69
N GLY A 100 18.96 4.07 -1.25
CA GLY A 100 18.47 4.02 0.11
C GLY A 100 17.20 4.82 0.33
N ASN A 101 16.65 5.43 -0.69
CA ASN A 101 15.41 6.17 -0.61
C ASN A 101 14.32 5.45 -1.37
N ILE A 102 13.06 5.65 -0.95
CA ILE A 102 11.93 5.05 -1.64
C ILE A 102 11.02 6.15 -2.17
N TYR A 103 10.46 5.86 -3.33
CA TYR A 103 9.65 6.81 -4.06
C TYR A 103 8.35 6.18 -4.51
N LEU A 104 7.29 6.97 -4.46
CA LEU A 104 5.97 6.56 -4.93
C LEU A 104 5.77 7.09 -6.33
N ASN A 105 5.38 6.20 -7.24
CA ASN A 105 5.13 6.57 -8.64
C ASN A 105 3.63 6.49 -8.91
N LEU A 106 3.05 7.62 -9.23
CA LEU A 106 1.60 7.72 -9.47
C LEU A 106 1.27 7.77 -10.94
#